data_09b0a366f440737c9387c60037f92c6c
#
_entry.id   09b0a366f440737c9387c60037f92c6c
#
_cell.length_a   1.000
_cell.length_b   1.000
_cell.length_c   1.000
_cell.angle_alpha   90.00
_cell.angle_beta   90.00
_cell.angle_gamma   90.00
#
_symmetry.space_group_name_H-M   'P 1'
#
loop_
_entity.id
_entity.type
_entity.pdbx_description
1 polymer ?
#
loop_
_entity_poly.entity_id
_entity_poly.type
_entity_poly.pdbx_seq_one_letter_code
_entity_poly.pdbx_strand_id
1 'polypeptide(L)'
;MHIHILGICGTFMGGVAAIAREAGFRVTGCDANVYPPMSDQLRALGIDLIEGWDPEQLSLRPDVFVIGNVVRRGNPLMEAILNQGLPYVSGPQWLAEQVLAGRWVLGVAGTHGKTTTASLLAWILEAAGREPGFLIGGVPGNFPVSARLGCKAYFVIEADEYDTAFFDKRSKFVHYRPRTAILNNLEYDHADIFPDLAAIETQFHHLVRTVPGEGRIIWPDDSAALQRV
;
A
#
# COMPACT_ATOMS: atom_id res chain seq x y z
N MET A 1 -18.62 -5.82 -6.68
CA MET A 1 -17.36 -6.04 -7.40
C MET A 1 -16.53 -7.08 -6.66
N HIS A 2 -15.97 -8.06 -7.39
CA HIS A 2 -15.11 -9.12 -6.86
C HIS A 2 -13.67 -8.84 -7.27
N ILE A 3 -12.76 -8.78 -6.32
CA ILE A 3 -11.31 -8.65 -6.56
C ILE A 3 -10.59 -9.93 -6.14
N HIS A 4 -9.58 -10.33 -6.91
CA HIS A 4 -8.70 -11.45 -6.56
C HIS A 4 -7.27 -10.94 -6.42
N ILE A 5 -6.68 -11.10 -5.24
CA ILE A 5 -5.40 -10.49 -4.87
C ILE A 5 -4.29 -11.53 -4.96
N LEU A 6 -3.29 -11.29 -5.80
CA LEU A 6 -2.06 -12.08 -5.90
C LEU A 6 -1.01 -11.52 -4.94
N GLY A 7 -0.46 -12.38 -4.07
CA GLY A 7 0.47 -11.96 -3.01
C GLY A 7 -0.25 -11.41 -1.77
N ILE A 8 -1.42 -11.94 -1.45
CA ILE A 8 -2.35 -11.41 -0.43
C ILE A 8 -1.79 -11.49 0.99
N CYS A 9 -0.88 -12.41 1.28
CA CYS A 9 -0.33 -12.60 2.62
C CYS A 9 0.80 -11.61 2.98
N GLY A 10 1.24 -10.76 2.05
CA GLY A 10 2.14 -9.65 2.35
C GLY A 10 1.45 -8.59 3.20
N THR A 11 2.19 -7.93 4.11
CA THR A 11 1.64 -6.95 5.06
C THR A 11 0.82 -5.86 4.37
N PHE A 12 1.35 -5.25 3.31
CA PHE A 12 0.63 -4.23 2.55
C PHE A 12 -0.62 -4.79 1.85
N MET A 13 -0.47 -5.92 1.15
CA MET A 13 -1.57 -6.52 0.37
C MET A 13 -2.67 -7.09 1.28
N GLY A 14 -2.30 -7.65 2.43
CA GLY A 14 -3.25 -8.07 3.46
C GLY A 14 -4.05 -6.90 4.03
N GLY A 15 -3.40 -5.75 4.24
CA GLY A 15 -4.09 -4.52 4.63
C GLY A 15 -5.03 -3.99 3.55
N VAL A 16 -4.63 -4.05 2.27
CA VAL A 16 -5.51 -3.72 1.13
C VAL A 16 -6.72 -4.66 1.09
N ALA A 17 -6.52 -5.96 1.34
CA ALA A 17 -7.59 -6.94 1.40
C ALA A 17 -8.60 -6.64 2.53
N ALA A 18 -8.11 -6.30 3.72
CA ALA A 18 -8.94 -5.93 4.87
C ALA A 18 -9.79 -4.69 4.56
N ILE A 19 -9.17 -3.63 4.05
CA ILE A 19 -9.86 -2.39 3.66
C ILE A 19 -10.90 -2.66 2.57
N ALA A 20 -10.58 -3.49 1.59
CA ALA A 20 -11.52 -3.86 0.53
C ALA A 20 -12.75 -4.59 1.08
N ARG A 21 -12.56 -5.50 2.05
CA ARG A 21 -13.67 -6.18 2.73
C ARG A 21 -14.56 -5.20 3.49
N GLU A 22 -13.96 -4.28 4.27
CA GLU A 22 -14.70 -3.22 4.98
C GLU A 22 -15.46 -2.31 4.00
N ALA A 23 -14.90 -2.05 2.82
CA ALA A 23 -15.55 -1.27 1.75
C ALA A 23 -16.66 -2.03 1.01
N GLY A 24 -16.92 -3.29 1.35
CA GLY A 24 -18.00 -4.10 0.79
C GLY A 24 -17.63 -4.86 -0.49
N PHE A 25 -16.36 -4.95 -0.86
CA PHE A 25 -15.91 -5.78 -1.98
C PHE A 25 -15.93 -7.27 -1.59
N ARG A 26 -16.24 -8.14 -2.55
CA ARG A 26 -15.91 -9.55 -2.44
C ARG A 26 -14.40 -9.69 -2.68
N VAL A 27 -13.69 -10.29 -1.73
CA VAL A 27 -12.24 -10.46 -1.81
C VAL A 27 -11.92 -11.95 -1.75
N THR A 28 -11.10 -12.40 -2.67
CA THR A 28 -10.39 -13.68 -2.65
C THR A 28 -8.91 -13.40 -2.92
N GLY A 29 -8.02 -14.34 -2.65
CA GLY A 29 -6.63 -14.12 -2.99
C GLY A 29 -5.77 -15.36 -2.82
N CYS A 30 -4.56 -15.26 -3.37
CA CYS A 30 -3.57 -16.32 -3.31
C CYS A 30 -2.18 -15.81 -2.93
N ASP A 31 -1.38 -16.73 -2.41
CA ASP A 31 0.04 -16.50 -2.12
C ASP A 31 0.82 -17.82 -2.25
N ALA A 32 2.15 -17.71 -2.43
CA ALA A 32 3.02 -18.88 -2.41
C ALA A 32 2.99 -19.60 -1.07
N ASN A 33 2.85 -18.82 0.02
CA ASN A 33 2.86 -19.31 1.39
C ASN A 33 1.68 -18.70 2.16
N VAL A 34 0.77 -19.54 2.61
CA VAL A 34 -0.43 -19.15 3.36
C VAL A 34 -0.30 -19.64 4.80
N TYR A 35 0.34 -18.84 5.66
CA TYR A 35 0.59 -19.21 7.06
C TYR A 35 0.30 -18.06 8.04
N PRO A 36 0.07 -18.37 9.33
CA PRO A 36 -0.13 -17.38 10.37
C PRO A 36 1.06 -16.41 10.54
N PRO A 37 0.82 -15.17 11.03
CA PRO A 37 -0.47 -14.66 11.53
C PRO A 37 -1.39 -14.07 10.43
N MET A 38 -0.87 -13.74 9.26
CA MET A 38 -1.64 -13.04 8.22
C MET A 38 -2.81 -13.90 7.70
N SER A 39 -2.58 -15.20 7.47
CA SER A 39 -3.64 -16.10 6.99
C SER A 39 -4.84 -16.16 7.95
N ASP A 40 -4.58 -16.16 9.26
CA ASP A 40 -5.66 -16.22 10.25
C ASP A 40 -6.45 -14.91 10.30
N GLN A 41 -5.76 -13.76 10.21
CA GLN A 41 -6.40 -12.46 10.13
C GLN A 41 -7.30 -12.34 8.90
N LEU A 42 -6.82 -12.76 7.74
CA LEU A 42 -7.59 -12.69 6.49
C LEU A 42 -8.79 -13.66 6.51
N ARG A 43 -8.63 -14.88 7.03
CA ARG A 43 -9.73 -15.84 7.20
C ARG A 43 -10.79 -15.34 8.19
N ALA A 44 -10.39 -14.68 9.27
CA ALA A 44 -11.31 -14.06 10.22
C ALA A 44 -12.18 -12.96 9.57
N LEU A 45 -11.70 -12.33 8.49
CA LEU A 45 -12.46 -11.38 7.67
C LEU A 45 -13.35 -12.05 6.62
N GLY A 46 -13.41 -13.39 6.59
CA GLY A 46 -14.18 -14.15 5.61
C GLY A 46 -13.57 -14.08 4.20
N ILE A 47 -12.25 -13.99 4.10
CA ILE A 47 -11.53 -13.98 2.83
C ILE A 47 -11.07 -15.41 2.51
N ASP A 48 -11.44 -15.90 1.33
CA ASP A 48 -10.98 -17.20 0.83
C ASP A 48 -9.54 -17.09 0.34
N LEU A 49 -8.64 -17.88 0.94
CA LEU A 49 -7.22 -17.93 0.62
C LEU A 49 -6.87 -19.21 -0.13
N ILE A 50 -6.14 -19.07 -1.21
CA ILE A 50 -5.64 -20.16 -2.02
C ILE A 50 -4.11 -20.19 -1.93
N GLU A 51 -3.54 -21.33 -1.65
CA GLU A 51 -2.09 -21.50 -1.67
C GLU A 51 -1.63 -21.85 -3.10
N GLY A 52 -0.58 -21.16 -3.56
CA GLY A 52 0.00 -21.36 -4.89
C GLY A 52 -0.59 -20.45 -5.96
N TRP A 53 -0.08 -20.63 -7.16
CA TRP A 53 -0.28 -19.77 -8.34
C TRP A 53 -0.93 -20.53 -9.50
N ASP A 54 -1.88 -21.42 -9.20
CA ASP A 54 -2.54 -22.24 -10.22
C ASP A 54 -3.43 -21.38 -11.13
N PRO A 55 -3.29 -21.47 -12.46
CA PRO A 55 -4.18 -20.82 -13.42
C PRO A 55 -5.66 -21.21 -13.34
N GLU A 56 -6.00 -22.33 -12.70
CA GLU A 56 -7.41 -22.70 -12.44
C GLU A 56 -8.18 -21.63 -11.64
N GLN A 57 -7.47 -20.79 -10.90
CA GLN A 57 -8.04 -19.66 -10.18
C GLN A 57 -8.74 -18.63 -11.09
N LEU A 58 -8.47 -18.63 -12.39
CA LEU A 58 -9.21 -17.82 -13.37
C LEU A 58 -10.70 -18.18 -13.40
N SER A 59 -11.07 -19.41 -13.00
CA SER A 59 -12.46 -19.85 -12.88
C SER A 59 -13.26 -19.07 -11.83
N LEU A 60 -12.62 -18.40 -10.90
CA LEU A 60 -13.25 -17.49 -9.92
C LEU A 60 -13.90 -16.26 -10.58
N ARG A 61 -13.48 -15.91 -11.80
CA ARG A 61 -13.97 -14.79 -12.60
C ARG A 61 -14.08 -13.48 -11.81
N PRO A 62 -12.99 -13.01 -11.18
CA PRO A 62 -13.03 -11.70 -10.54
C PRO A 62 -13.20 -10.59 -11.57
N ASP A 63 -13.75 -9.46 -11.14
CA ASP A 63 -13.85 -8.26 -11.99
C ASP A 63 -12.45 -7.66 -12.29
N VAL A 64 -11.51 -7.82 -11.36
CA VAL A 64 -10.11 -7.38 -11.52
C VAL A 64 -9.16 -8.20 -10.65
N PHE A 65 -7.97 -8.45 -11.17
CA PHE A 65 -6.85 -9.03 -10.44
C PHE A 65 -6.00 -7.91 -9.83
N VAL A 66 -5.75 -7.96 -8.52
CA VAL A 66 -4.91 -6.98 -7.82
C VAL A 66 -3.55 -7.60 -7.52
N ILE A 67 -2.49 -7.03 -8.07
CA ILE A 67 -1.17 -7.66 -8.14
C ILE A 67 -0.24 -7.04 -7.09
N GLY A 68 0.27 -7.88 -6.20
CA GLY A 68 1.31 -7.51 -5.24
C GLY A 68 2.71 -7.50 -5.87
N ASN A 69 3.64 -6.77 -5.27
CA ASN A 69 5.01 -6.62 -5.78
C ASN A 69 5.86 -7.89 -5.69
N VAL A 70 5.42 -8.90 -4.98
CA VAL A 70 6.06 -10.22 -4.92
C VAL A 70 5.87 -11.00 -6.24
N VAL A 71 4.83 -10.69 -7.00
CA VAL A 71 4.51 -11.34 -8.27
C VAL A 71 5.46 -10.86 -9.37
N ARG A 72 5.98 -11.79 -10.16
CA ARG A 72 6.94 -11.53 -11.24
C ARG A 72 6.52 -12.24 -12.53
N ARG A 73 7.18 -11.88 -13.64
CA ARG A 73 7.05 -12.63 -14.90
C ARG A 73 7.49 -14.09 -14.69
N GLY A 74 6.80 -15.00 -15.37
CA GLY A 74 6.95 -16.44 -15.18
C GLY A 74 6.08 -17.03 -14.07
N ASN A 75 5.36 -16.21 -13.29
CA ASN A 75 4.34 -16.71 -12.35
C ASN A 75 3.17 -17.31 -13.16
N PRO A 76 2.79 -18.60 -12.95
CA PRO A 76 1.84 -19.29 -13.82
C PRO A 76 0.47 -18.60 -13.92
N LEU A 77 -0.08 -18.15 -12.79
CA LEU A 77 -1.36 -17.44 -12.78
C LEU A 77 -1.25 -16.08 -13.47
N MET A 78 -0.16 -15.33 -13.20
CA MET A 78 0.04 -14.03 -13.86
C MET A 78 0.20 -14.16 -15.37
N GLU A 79 0.96 -15.15 -15.85
CA GLU A 79 1.08 -15.41 -17.29
C GLU A 79 -0.28 -15.77 -17.93
N ALA A 80 -1.12 -16.54 -17.23
CA ALA A 80 -2.46 -16.86 -17.70
C ALA A 80 -3.38 -15.60 -17.76
N ILE A 81 -3.28 -14.69 -16.79
CA ILE A 81 -3.98 -13.40 -16.79
C ILE A 81 -3.55 -12.56 -18.01
N LEU A 82 -2.25 -12.45 -18.25
CA LEU A 82 -1.68 -11.70 -19.39
C LEU A 82 -2.11 -12.29 -20.73
N ASN A 83 -2.01 -13.62 -20.88
CA ASN A 83 -2.34 -14.32 -22.13
C ASN A 83 -3.82 -14.16 -22.51
N GLN A 84 -4.71 -14.05 -21.54
CA GLN A 84 -6.13 -13.86 -21.78
C GLN A 84 -6.56 -12.39 -21.81
N GLY A 85 -5.64 -11.43 -21.60
CA GLY A 85 -5.94 -10.00 -21.59
C GLY A 85 -6.92 -9.59 -20.48
N LEU A 86 -6.90 -10.30 -19.34
CA LEU A 86 -7.83 -10.03 -18.24
C LEU A 86 -7.46 -8.74 -17.49
N PRO A 87 -8.43 -8.04 -16.90
CA PRO A 87 -8.17 -6.81 -16.15
C PRO A 87 -7.28 -7.05 -14.94
N TYR A 88 -6.20 -6.30 -14.81
CA TYR A 88 -5.34 -6.33 -13.65
C TYR A 88 -4.81 -4.93 -13.30
N VAL A 89 -4.48 -4.73 -12.02
CA VAL A 89 -4.01 -3.47 -11.46
C VAL A 89 -3.05 -3.76 -10.30
N SER A 90 -2.15 -2.86 -9.98
CA SER A 90 -1.32 -3.00 -8.78
C SER A 90 -2.10 -2.69 -7.50
N GLY A 91 -1.66 -3.25 -6.36
CA GLY A 91 -2.26 -2.95 -5.05
C GLY A 91 -2.30 -1.46 -4.73
N PRO A 92 -1.19 -0.71 -4.87
CA PRO A 92 -1.16 0.73 -4.62
C PRO A 92 -2.09 1.54 -5.53
N GLN A 93 -2.17 1.20 -6.81
CA GLN A 93 -3.07 1.86 -7.75
C GLN A 93 -4.53 1.57 -7.40
N TRP A 94 -4.89 0.30 -7.13
CA TRP A 94 -6.24 -0.08 -6.72
C TRP A 94 -6.68 0.69 -5.47
N LEU A 95 -5.81 0.74 -4.45
CA LEU A 95 -6.07 1.50 -3.22
C LEU A 95 -6.31 2.98 -3.51
N ALA A 96 -5.49 3.58 -4.37
CA ALA A 96 -5.61 4.99 -4.74
C ALA A 96 -6.96 5.29 -5.42
N GLU A 97 -7.38 4.44 -6.35
CA GLU A 97 -8.59 4.65 -7.14
C GLU A 97 -9.87 4.33 -6.37
N GLN A 98 -9.87 3.27 -5.54
CA GLN A 98 -11.09 2.76 -4.91
C GLN A 98 -11.28 3.29 -3.48
N VAL A 99 -10.22 3.71 -2.81
CA VAL A 99 -10.26 4.06 -1.38
C VAL A 99 -9.80 5.48 -1.11
N LEU A 100 -8.66 5.91 -1.68
CA LEU A 100 -8.07 7.21 -1.36
C LEU A 100 -8.72 8.37 -2.12
N ALA A 101 -9.40 8.09 -3.22
CA ALA A 101 -10.06 9.11 -4.03
C ALA A 101 -11.05 9.94 -3.19
N GLY A 102 -10.90 11.26 -3.22
CA GLY A 102 -11.75 12.20 -2.49
C GLY A 102 -11.47 12.33 -0.99
N ARG A 103 -10.45 11.64 -0.47
CA ARG A 103 -10.01 11.76 0.93
C ARG A 103 -8.84 12.74 1.08
N TRP A 104 -8.67 13.25 2.29
CA TRP A 104 -7.43 13.92 2.67
C TRP A 104 -6.41 12.86 3.07
N VAL A 105 -5.55 12.50 2.13
CA VAL A 105 -4.49 11.52 2.36
C VAL A 105 -3.31 12.19 3.06
N LEU A 106 -2.87 11.58 4.17
CA LEU A 106 -1.68 11.95 4.93
C LEU A 106 -0.64 10.84 4.73
N GLY A 107 0.35 11.09 3.89
CA GLY A 107 1.43 10.15 3.59
C GLY A 107 2.63 10.38 4.50
N VAL A 108 3.14 9.33 5.11
CA VAL A 108 4.35 9.37 5.93
C VAL A 108 5.46 8.61 5.24
N ALA A 109 6.44 9.34 4.71
CA ALA A 109 7.61 8.81 4.01
C ALA A 109 8.90 9.09 4.80
N GLY A 110 9.97 8.43 4.41
CA GLY A 110 11.29 8.56 5.04
C GLY A 110 12.00 7.22 5.13
N THR A 111 13.30 7.24 5.30
CA THR A 111 14.09 6.02 5.46
C THR A 111 13.67 5.29 6.75
N HIS A 112 13.57 6.03 7.85
CA HIS A 112 13.26 5.48 9.17
C HIS A 112 12.05 6.16 9.83
N GLY A 113 11.41 5.42 10.76
CA GLY A 113 10.34 5.95 11.61
C GLY A 113 8.98 6.08 10.95
N LYS A 114 8.79 5.66 9.70
CA LYS A 114 7.50 5.71 8.98
C LYS A 114 6.35 5.12 9.80
N THR A 115 6.49 3.88 10.25
CA THR A 115 5.48 3.14 11.03
C THR A 115 5.11 3.85 12.32
N THR A 116 6.12 4.34 13.07
CA THR A 116 5.89 5.06 14.33
C THR A 116 5.14 6.36 14.10
N THR A 117 5.59 7.16 13.14
CA THR A 117 4.96 8.46 12.82
C THR A 117 3.55 8.28 12.27
N ALA A 118 3.32 7.30 11.38
CA ALA A 118 1.99 6.99 10.87
C ALA A 118 1.05 6.51 11.98
N SER A 119 1.54 5.67 12.90
CA SER A 119 0.77 5.20 14.06
C SER A 119 0.37 6.33 14.99
N LEU A 120 1.30 7.23 15.32
CA LEU A 120 1.03 8.41 16.13
C LEU A 120 0.01 9.35 15.46
N LEU A 121 0.18 9.59 14.16
CA LEU A 121 -0.73 10.44 13.40
C LEU A 121 -2.16 9.87 13.35
N ALA A 122 -2.28 8.57 13.08
CA ALA A 122 -3.57 7.89 13.12
C ALA A 122 -4.22 7.98 14.51
N TRP A 123 -3.43 7.79 15.57
CA TRP A 123 -3.93 7.93 16.95
C TRP A 123 -4.34 9.35 17.30
N ILE A 124 -3.59 10.36 16.91
CA ILE A 124 -3.95 11.78 17.14
C ILE A 124 -5.30 12.10 16.46
N LEU A 125 -5.49 11.65 15.22
CA LEU A 125 -6.76 11.85 14.53
C LEU A 125 -7.92 11.08 15.19
N GLU A 126 -7.67 9.86 15.65
CA GLU A 126 -8.66 9.08 16.42
C GLU A 126 -9.06 9.78 17.71
N ALA A 127 -8.07 10.20 18.51
CA ALA A 127 -8.30 10.93 19.76
C ALA A 127 -9.03 12.26 19.55
N ALA A 128 -8.88 12.87 18.37
CA ALA A 128 -9.60 14.06 17.94
C ALA A 128 -11.01 13.76 17.37
N GLY A 129 -11.48 12.51 17.44
CA GLY A 129 -12.79 12.10 16.94
C GLY A 129 -12.93 12.12 15.42
N ARG A 130 -11.82 11.99 14.68
CA ARG A 130 -11.80 12.04 13.21
C ARG A 130 -11.96 10.68 12.53
N GLU A 131 -11.90 9.58 13.27
CA GLU A 131 -12.06 8.22 12.78
C GLU A 131 -11.30 7.96 11.46
N PRO A 132 -9.96 8.14 11.41
CA PRO A 132 -9.21 8.04 10.17
C PRO A 132 -9.23 6.61 9.62
N GLY A 133 -9.21 6.46 8.29
CA GLY A 133 -8.71 5.26 7.67
C GLY A 133 -7.18 5.24 7.79
N PHE A 134 -6.61 4.04 7.76
CA PHE A 134 -5.14 3.91 7.74
C PHE A 134 -4.68 2.58 7.12
N LEU A 135 -3.45 2.60 6.60
CA LEU A 135 -2.69 1.42 6.21
C LEU A 135 -1.24 1.61 6.67
N ILE A 136 -0.82 0.82 7.65
CA ILE A 136 0.46 0.95 8.36
C ILE A 136 1.17 -0.41 8.31
N GLY A 137 2.48 -0.41 8.19
CA GLY A 137 3.32 -1.61 8.03
C GLY A 137 3.40 -2.54 9.24
N GLY A 138 2.75 -2.19 10.35
CA GLY A 138 2.65 -2.99 11.57
C GLY A 138 1.37 -2.66 12.31
N VAL A 139 1.01 -3.47 13.30
CA VAL A 139 -0.14 -3.20 14.17
C VAL A 139 0.25 -2.15 15.21
N PRO A 140 -0.32 -0.93 15.16
CA PRO A 140 -0.03 0.10 16.15
C PRO A 140 -0.54 -0.32 17.53
N GLY A 141 0.20 0.02 18.60
CA GLY A 141 -0.16 -0.39 19.96
C GLY A 141 -1.55 0.09 20.45
N ASN A 142 -2.09 1.12 19.81
CA ASN A 142 -3.39 1.71 20.17
C ASN A 142 -4.56 1.19 19.30
N PHE A 143 -4.28 0.33 18.33
CA PHE A 143 -5.28 -0.26 17.44
C PHE A 143 -5.14 -1.78 17.39
N PRO A 144 -6.23 -2.53 17.21
CA PRO A 144 -6.16 -3.99 17.09
C PRO A 144 -5.75 -4.46 15.68
N VAL A 145 -5.62 -3.54 14.72
CA VAL A 145 -5.38 -3.84 13.30
C VAL A 145 -4.33 -2.90 12.70
N SER A 146 -3.67 -3.34 11.64
CA SER A 146 -2.71 -2.54 10.86
C SER A 146 -3.36 -1.74 9.72
N ALA A 147 -4.61 -2.05 9.39
CA ALA A 147 -5.36 -1.41 8.30
C ALA A 147 -6.83 -1.28 8.66
N ARG A 148 -7.44 -0.16 8.32
CA ARG A 148 -8.84 0.17 8.55
C ARG A 148 -9.34 1.14 7.48
N LEU A 149 -10.57 0.94 7.00
CA LEU A 149 -11.19 1.86 6.04
C LEU A 149 -11.47 3.23 6.66
N GLY A 150 -11.92 3.29 7.92
CA GLY A 150 -12.28 4.50 8.62
C GLY A 150 -13.44 5.28 7.98
N CYS A 151 -13.72 6.47 8.50
CA CYS A 151 -14.65 7.39 7.85
C CYS A 151 -14.04 8.01 6.57
N LYS A 152 -14.84 8.73 5.77
CA LYS A 152 -14.40 9.19 4.43
C LYS A 152 -13.47 10.41 4.44
N ALA A 153 -13.20 11.06 5.58
CA ALA A 153 -12.50 12.34 5.59
C ALA A 153 -10.97 12.18 5.46
N TYR A 154 -10.36 11.40 6.34
CA TYR A 154 -8.90 11.31 6.47
C TYR A 154 -8.41 9.88 6.25
N PHE A 155 -7.23 9.76 5.64
CA PHE A 155 -6.56 8.48 5.49
C PHE A 155 -5.06 8.64 5.74
N VAL A 156 -4.53 7.90 6.72
CA VAL A 156 -3.09 7.87 7.02
C VAL A 156 -2.46 6.67 6.34
N ILE A 157 -1.40 6.89 5.58
CA ILE A 157 -0.71 5.82 4.90
C ILE A 157 0.80 5.90 5.11
N GLU A 158 1.38 4.75 5.45
CA GLU A 158 2.83 4.58 5.41
C GLU A 158 3.27 4.55 3.94
N ALA A 159 4.05 5.55 3.55
CA ALA A 159 4.42 5.81 2.17
C ALA A 159 5.82 5.23 1.89
N ASP A 160 5.81 4.02 1.38
CA ASP A 160 6.99 3.22 1.10
C ASP A 160 7.57 3.55 -0.29
N GLU A 161 8.89 3.65 -0.38
CA GLU A 161 9.68 3.95 -1.58
C GLU A 161 9.87 2.74 -2.52
N TYR A 162 9.53 1.53 -2.09
CA TYR A 162 9.63 0.33 -2.94
C TYR A 162 8.77 0.40 -4.19
N ASP A 163 9.21 -0.29 -5.24
CA ASP A 163 8.47 -0.38 -6.50
C ASP A 163 7.06 -1.00 -6.31
N THR A 164 6.16 -0.59 -7.17
CA THR A 164 4.73 -0.89 -7.08
C THR A 164 4.41 -2.33 -7.47
N ALA A 165 4.91 -2.77 -8.63
CA ALA A 165 4.70 -4.10 -9.19
C ALA A 165 5.74 -4.39 -10.27
N PHE A 166 5.80 -5.62 -10.79
CA PHE A 166 6.75 -5.96 -11.87
C PHE A 166 6.53 -5.15 -13.16
N PHE A 167 5.32 -4.70 -13.41
CA PHE A 167 4.92 -3.89 -14.57
C PHE A 167 4.88 -2.38 -14.30
N ASP A 168 5.04 -1.95 -13.04
CA ASP A 168 5.10 -0.55 -12.64
C ASP A 168 6.24 -0.34 -11.65
N LYS A 169 7.33 0.25 -12.13
CA LYS A 169 8.56 0.48 -11.37
C LYS A 169 8.61 1.80 -10.63
N ARG A 170 7.54 2.59 -10.65
CA ARG A 170 7.41 3.75 -9.78
C ARG A 170 7.26 3.30 -8.34
N SER A 171 7.76 4.09 -7.41
CA SER A 171 7.55 3.84 -5.98
C SER A 171 6.06 3.88 -5.64
N LYS A 172 5.64 3.03 -4.70
CA LYS A 172 4.23 2.89 -4.28
C LYS A 172 3.61 4.23 -3.89
N PHE A 173 4.36 5.08 -3.22
CA PHE A 173 3.86 6.34 -2.69
C PHE A 173 3.42 7.35 -3.77
N VAL A 174 3.89 7.24 -5.01
CA VAL A 174 3.46 8.09 -6.13
C VAL A 174 1.95 7.92 -6.43
N HIS A 175 1.42 6.73 -6.16
CA HIS A 175 -0.01 6.45 -6.34
C HIS A 175 -0.89 7.15 -5.32
N TYR A 176 -0.38 7.41 -4.11
CA TYR A 176 -1.21 7.87 -2.99
C TYR A 176 -1.63 9.34 -3.07
N ARG A 177 -0.90 10.18 -3.83
CA ARG A 177 -1.17 11.60 -4.06
C ARG A 177 -1.57 12.32 -2.77
N PRO A 178 -0.70 12.34 -1.73
CA PRO A 178 -1.06 12.88 -0.43
C PRO A 178 -1.33 14.39 -0.52
N ARG A 179 -2.33 14.86 0.21
CA ARG A 179 -2.52 16.31 0.46
C ARG A 179 -1.63 16.81 1.60
N THR A 180 -1.20 15.91 2.48
CA THR A 180 -0.15 16.19 3.47
C THR A 180 0.88 15.08 3.37
N ALA A 181 2.13 15.43 3.09
CA ALA A 181 3.28 14.54 3.12
C ALA A 181 4.16 14.89 4.32
N ILE A 182 4.45 13.90 5.16
CA ILE A 182 5.46 13.98 6.22
C ILE A 182 6.68 13.22 5.74
N LEU A 183 7.81 13.91 5.64
CA LEU A 183 9.09 13.35 5.25
C LEU A 183 9.99 13.31 6.49
N ASN A 184 10.11 12.15 7.14
CA ASN A 184 10.81 12.02 8.42
C ASN A 184 12.31 12.30 8.28
N ASN A 185 12.94 11.63 7.34
CA ASN A 185 14.37 11.67 7.06
C ASN A 185 14.63 11.07 5.68
N LEU A 186 15.83 11.29 5.16
CA LEU A 186 16.24 10.72 3.89
C LEU A 186 17.73 10.37 3.95
N GLU A 187 18.00 9.08 4.03
CA GLU A 187 19.33 8.50 4.11
C GLU A 187 19.48 7.38 3.08
N TYR A 188 20.71 6.98 2.80
CA TYR A 188 20.94 5.84 1.92
C TYR A 188 20.59 4.54 2.63
N ASP A 189 19.57 3.87 2.12
CA ASP A 189 19.11 2.55 2.56
C ASP A 189 18.61 1.76 1.35
N HIS A 190 18.23 0.49 1.56
CA HIS A 190 17.70 -0.38 0.50
C HIS A 190 18.65 -0.53 -0.68
N ALA A 191 19.92 -0.89 -0.39
CA ALA A 191 20.96 -1.12 -1.39
C ALA A 191 20.65 -2.24 -2.39
N ASP A 192 19.61 -3.04 -2.12
CA ASP A 192 19.06 -4.06 -3.02
C ASP A 192 18.28 -3.48 -4.21
N ILE A 193 17.77 -2.26 -4.07
CA ILE A 193 16.94 -1.60 -5.11
C ILE A 193 17.47 -0.23 -5.55
N PHE A 194 18.23 0.47 -4.70
CA PHE A 194 18.78 1.78 -5.00
C PHE A 194 20.30 1.76 -5.02
N PRO A 195 20.94 2.20 -6.11
CA PRO A 195 22.40 2.21 -6.22
C PRO A 195 23.06 3.26 -5.32
N ASP A 196 22.37 4.37 -5.03
CA ASP A 196 22.87 5.50 -4.27
C ASP A 196 21.74 6.37 -3.68
N LEU A 197 22.10 7.35 -2.87
CA LEU A 197 21.16 8.29 -2.27
C LEU A 197 20.43 9.13 -3.33
N ALA A 198 21.08 9.51 -4.43
CA ALA A 198 20.46 10.32 -5.47
C ALA A 198 19.28 9.58 -6.16
N ALA A 199 19.37 8.26 -6.27
CA ALA A 199 18.27 7.44 -6.77
C ALA A 199 17.06 7.49 -5.82
N ILE A 200 17.29 7.47 -4.51
CA ILE A 200 16.21 7.61 -3.51
C ILE A 200 15.63 9.03 -3.54
N GLU A 201 16.48 10.07 -3.58
CA GLU A 201 16.05 11.47 -3.71
C GLU A 201 15.15 11.67 -4.94
N THR A 202 15.47 11.01 -6.05
CA THR A 202 14.65 11.03 -7.26
C THR A 202 13.24 10.47 -7.01
N GLN A 203 13.09 9.40 -6.23
CA GLN A 203 11.78 8.86 -5.89
C GLN A 203 11.00 9.83 -4.99
N PHE A 204 11.66 10.39 -3.96
CA PHE A 204 11.02 11.39 -3.10
C PHE A 204 10.60 12.64 -3.89
N HIS A 205 11.40 13.07 -4.85
CA HIS A 205 11.03 14.15 -5.77
C HIS A 205 9.75 13.81 -6.57
N HIS A 206 9.60 12.54 -7.00
CA HIS A 206 8.35 12.09 -7.62
C HIS A 206 7.17 12.15 -6.65
N LEU A 207 7.34 11.80 -5.38
CA LEU A 207 6.29 11.94 -4.36
C LEU A 207 5.89 13.40 -4.18
N VAL A 208 6.86 14.28 -3.95
CA VAL A 208 6.65 15.72 -3.70
C VAL A 208 5.85 16.35 -4.84
N ARG A 209 6.13 15.99 -6.09
CA ARG A 209 5.39 16.46 -7.27
C ARG A 209 3.92 16.04 -7.31
N THR A 210 3.51 15.04 -6.53
CA THR A 210 2.10 14.61 -6.45
C THR A 210 1.31 15.40 -5.41
N VAL A 211 1.97 16.15 -4.53
CA VAL A 211 1.32 16.99 -3.51
C VAL A 211 0.74 18.23 -4.21
N PRO A 212 -0.56 18.51 -4.05
CA PRO A 212 -1.18 19.68 -4.69
C PRO A 212 -0.65 21.00 -4.09
N GLY A 213 -0.76 22.10 -4.83
CA GLY A 213 -0.31 23.42 -4.38
C GLY A 213 -0.97 23.92 -3.07
N GLU A 214 -2.18 23.46 -2.76
CA GLU A 214 -2.88 23.70 -1.49
C GLU A 214 -2.54 22.65 -0.42
N GLY A 215 -1.68 21.69 -0.74
CA GLY A 215 -1.22 20.64 0.17
C GLY A 215 -0.15 21.13 1.13
N ARG A 216 0.41 20.21 1.90
CA ARG A 216 1.47 20.50 2.88
C ARG A 216 2.55 19.44 2.80
N ILE A 217 3.81 19.89 2.89
CA ILE A 217 4.97 19.04 3.08
C ILE A 217 5.58 19.45 4.42
N ILE A 218 5.75 18.48 5.31
CA ILE A 218 6.32 18.65 6.63
C ILE A 218 7.61 17.84 6.68
N TRP A 219 8.72 18.49 6.97
CA TRP A 219 10.03 17.86 6.98
C TRP A 219 10.97 18.60 7.95
N PRO A 220 12.03 17.93 8.49
CA PRO A 220 13.03 18.56 9.35
C PRO A 220 13.93 19.48 8.53
N ASP A 221 14.13 20.72 8.97
CA ASP A 221 14.87 21.76 8.25
C ASP A 221 16.40 21.56 8.22
N ASP A 222 16.90 20.65 9.04
CA ASP A 222 18.33 20.28 9.12
C ASP A 222 18.74 19.15 8.17
N SER A 223 17.81 18.57 7.41
CA SER A 223 18.10 17.48 6.47
C SER A 223 18.56 18.00 5.10
N ALA A 224 19.86 17.96 4.84
CA ALA A 224 20.41 18.36 3.54
C ALA A 224 19.89 17.52 2.35
N ALA A 225 19.55 16.25 2.55
CA ALA A 225 18.96 15.39 1.52
C ALA A 225 17.53 15.84 1.17
N LEU A 226 16.71 16.12 2.18
CA LEU A 226 15.33 16.59 1.97
C LEU A 226 15.27 18.00 1.38
N GLN A 227 16.29 18.84 1.63
CA GLN A 227 16.41 20.17 0.98
C GLN A 227 16.59 20.09 -0.55
N ARG A 228 17.12 18.97 -1.06
CA ARG A 228 17.29 18.76 -2.51
C ARG A 228 16.07 18.19 -3.21
N VAL A 229 15.07 17.75 -2.46
CA VAL A 229 13.83 17.15 -2.95
C VAL A 229 12.70 18.17 -3.02
#